data_8d07a41cc72b6d93b7c2a32e05bb5813
#
_entry.id   8d07a41cc72b6d93b7c2a32e05bb5813
#
_cell.length_a   1.000
_cell.length_b   1.000
_cell.length_c   1.000
_cell.angle_alpha   90.00
_cell.angle_beta   90.00
_cell.angle_gamma   90.00
#
_symmetry.space_group_name_H-M   'P 1'
#
loop_
_entity.id
_entity.type
_entity.pdbx_description
1 polymer ?
#
loop_
_entity_poly.entity_id
_entity_poly.type
_entity_poly.pdbx_seq_one_letter_code
_entity_poly.pdbx_strand_id
1 'polypeptide(L)'
;MISASLVKELRDKTNAGMMDCKKALTDTAGDLDAAIKLLREKGIAKAASKADRDANEGVILTRIDANGKAGVLIEVNCETDFVAKNDNFQAFINELADVVAASGADTHEAALAVAHKDGTIDDFVKLKVIEMGENLQFRRFARFAVAGEGVVASYIHLGGKVGVLIEVGTTKPETAGTPAFRDFVKDLTLHIAASNPKGLGREDIAPELVESEKDIFRVQLAETGKPAEMIEKILVGKMSKFFAESCLLEQGFVRDPDTTVKAMLESKGKEFADTLTIRRFIRFAVGE
;
A
#
# COMPACT_ATOMS: atom_id res chain seq x y z
N MET A 1 35.91 -32.00 10.07
CA MET A 1 36.29 -30.63 9.65
C MET A 1 35.29 -30.21 8.56
N ILE A 2 34.64 -29.07 8.72
CA ILE A 2 33.64 -28.61 7.74
C ILE A 2 34.34 -28.17 6.45
N SER A 3 33.91 -28.72 5.31
CA SER A 3 34.49 -28.39 4.00
C SER A 3 34.01 -27.06 3.46
N ALA A 4 34.81 -26.37 2.67
CA ALA A 4 34.43 -25.11 2.01
C ALA A 4 33.24 -25.31 1.03
N SER A 5 33.16 -26.49 0.42
CA SER A 5 32.04 -26.85 -0.48
C SER A 5 30.74 -26.93 0.25
N LEU A 6 30.71 -27.52 1.46
CA LEU A 6 29.51 -27.64 2.27
C LEU A 6 29.05 -26.28 2.79
N VAL A 7 29.99 -25.39 3.15
CA VAL A 7 29.67 -23.98 3.53
C VAL A 7 29.08 -23.24 2.34
N LYS A 8 29.62 -23.43 1.14
CA LYS A 8 29.07 -22.83 -0.08
C LYS A 8 27.67 -23.36 -0.37
N GLU A 9 27.44 -24.66 -0.29
CA GLU A 9 26.11 -25.27 -0.48
C GLU A 9 25.07 -24.71 0.47
N LEU A 10 25.41 -24.62 1.77
CA LEU A 10 24.51 -24.03 2.77
C LEU A 10 24.22 -22.56 2.47
N ARG A 11 25.24 -21.79 2.03
CA ARG A 11 25.06 -20.40 1.63
C ARG A 11 24.17 -20.27 0.40
N ASP A 12 24.37 -21.08 -0.61
CA ASP A 12 23.56 -21.06 -1.83
C ASP A 12 22.08 -21.41 -1.56
N LYS A 13 21.82 -22.23 -0.53
CA LYS A 13 20.44 -22.58 -0.08
C LYS A 13 19.81 -21.55 0.84
N THR A 14 20.59 -20.80 1.63
CA THR A 14 20.08 -19.95 2.71
C THR A 14 20.35 -18.46 2.52
N ASN A 15 21.21 -18.09 1.58
CA ASN A 15 21.76 -16.74 1.39
C ASN A 15 22.36 -16.12 2.68
N ALA A 16 22.59 -16.93 3.72
CA ALA A 16 23.21 -16.47 4.96
C ALA A 16 24.69 -16.13 4.76
N GLY A 17 25.24 -15.30 5.66
CA GLY A 17 26.64 -14.93 5.63
C GLY A 17 27.56 -16.15 5.73
N MET A 18 28.70 -16.15 5.00
CA MET A 18 29.62 -17.29 4.97
C MET A 18 30.08 -17.75 6.35
N MET A 19 30.32 -16.80 7.26
CA MET A 19 30.73 -17.10 8.65
C MET A 19 29.58 -17.70 9.48
N ASP A 20 28.35 -17.22 9.27
CA ASP A 20 27.17 -17.77 9.91
C ASP A 20 26.91 -19.21 9.42
N CYS A 21 27.04 -19.47 8.12
CA CYS A 21 26.96 -20.83 7.55
C CYS A 21 28.02 -21.76 8.13
N LYS A 22 29.29 -21.31 8.19
CA LYS A 22 30.37 -22.12 8.77
C LYS A 22 30.10 -22.44 10.22
N LYS A 23 29.65 -21.47 11.01
CA LYS A 23 29.31 -21.64 12.44
C LYS A 23 28.15 -22.60 12.60
N ALA A 24 27.07 -22.43 11.83
CA ALA A 24 25.91 -23.31 11.88
C ALA A 24 26.28 -24.76 11.56
N LEU A 25 27.06 -25.01 10.51
CA LEU A 25 27.57 -26.35 10.18
C LEU A 25 28.48 -26.92 11.28
N THR A 26 29.27 -26.09 11.93
CA THR A 26 30.10 -26.54 13.06
C THR A 26 29.23 -26.96 14.23
N ASP A 27 28.24 -26.13 14.60
CA ASP A 27 27.31 -26.36 15.71
C ASP A 27 26.42 -27.61 15.47
N THR A 28 26.19 -27.99 14.19
CA THR A 28 25.36 -29.13 13.78
C THR A 28 26.19 -30.33 13.28
N ALA A 29 27.50 -30.34 13.57
CA ALA A 29 28.42 -31.41 13.17
C ALA A 29 28.40 -31.75 11.64
N GLY A 30 28.05 -30.78 10.79
CA GLY A 30 28.00 -30.92 9.34
C GLY A 30 26.66 -31.36 8.77
N ASP A 31 25.66 -31.52 9.61
CA ASP A 31 24.29 -31.79 9.17
C ASP A 31 23.69 -30.53 8.51
N LEU A 32 23.40 -30.63 7.21
CA LEU A 32 22.95 -29.52 6.38
C LEU A 32 21.54 -29.06 6.76
N ASP A 33 20.62 -29.99 7.01
CA ASP A 33 19.23 -29.70 7.33
C ASP A 33 19.12 -29.08 8.74
N ALA A 34 19.85 -29.62 9.70
CA ALA A 34 19.97 -29.06 11.03
C ALA A 34 20.60 -27.67 11.00
N ALA A 35 21.60 -27.43 10.13
CA ALA A 35 22.24 -26.13 9.96
C ALA A 35 21.28 -25.08 9.34
N ILE A 36 20.46 -25.48 8.36
CA ILE A 36 19.40 -24.64 7.80
C ILE A 36 18.42 -24.21 8.90
N LYS A 37 17.94 -25.19 9.69
CA LYS A 37 17.03 -24.94 10.80
C LYS A 37 17.63 -24.00 11.84
N LEU A 38 18.89 -24.22 12.23
CA LEU A 38 19.62 -23.40 13.20
C LEU A 38 19.83 -21.96 12.67
N LEU A 39 20.16 -21.81 11.39
CA LEU A 39 20.26 -20.48 10.75
C LEU A 39 18.93 -19.76 10.75
N ARG A 40 17.83 -20.46 10.50
CA ARG A 40 16.48 -19.90 10.54
C ARG A 40 16.12 -19.42 11.94
N GLU A 41 16.36 -20.24 12.99
CA GLU A 41 16.09 -19.87 14.37
C GLU A 41 16.94 -18.66 14.84
N LYS A 42 18.25 -18.69 14.55
CA LYS A 42 19.16 -17.56 14.84
C LYS A 42 18.78 -16.31 14.03
N GLY A 43 18.26 -16.51 12.86
CA GLY A 43 17.80 -15.46 11.98
C GLY A 43 16.59 -14.73 12.54
N ILE A 44 15.60 -15.44 13.02
CA ILE A 44 14.42 -14.86 13.65
C ILE A 44 14.84 -13.99 14.86
N ALA A 45 15.78 -14.47 15.68
CA ALA A 45 16.31 -13.70 16.80
C ALA A 45 17.07 -12.42 16.36
N LYS A 46 17.83 -12.50 15.26
CA LYS A 46 18.53 -11.36 14.66
C LYS A 46 17.56 -10.35 14.06
N ALA A 47 16.51 -10.81 13.38
CA ALA A 47 15.45 -9.95 12.85
C ALA A 47 14.74 -9.19 13.99
N ALA A 48 14.40 -9.87 15.08
CA ALA A 48 13.81 -9.24 16.26
C ALA A 48 14.69 -8.12 16.83
N SER A 49 16.01 -8.28 16.83
CA SER A 49 16.94 -7.24 17.31
C SER A 49 17.01 -5.98 16.43
N LYS A 50 16.46 -6.04 15.21
CA LYS A 50 16.40 -4.91 14.27
C LYS A 50 15.01 -4.29 14.16
N ALA A 51 13.99 -4.93 14.73
CA ALA A 51 12.60 -4.52 14.60
C ALA A 51 12.32 -3.08 15.06
N ASP A 52 13.12 -2.59 16.03
CA ASP A 52 12.99 -1.24 16.58
C ASP A 52 13.72 -0.15 15.76
N ARG A 53 14.38 -0.53 14.64
CA ARG A 53 15.04 0.47 13.80
C ARG A 53 14.02 1.11 12.86
N ASP A 54 14.19 2.41 12.63
CA ASP A 54 13.35 3.15 11.72
C ASP A 54 13.47 2.61 10.27
N ALA A 55 12.34 2.28 9.68
CA ALA A 55 12.21 1.82 8.31
C ALA A 55 11.28 2.78 7.54
N ASN A 56 11.82 3.96 7.19
CA ASN A 56 11.06 5.05 6.58
C ASN A 56 11.15 5.06 5.04
N GLU A 57 12.06 4.25 4.47
CA GLU A 57 12.14 3.98 3.04
C GLU A 57 11.31 2.74 2.69
N GLY A 58 11.18 2.42 1.41
CA GLY A 58 10.42 1.25 0.98
C GLY A 58 9.77 1.40 -0.37
N VAL A 59 8.90 0.43 -0.68
CA VAL A 59 8.19 0.34 -1.95
C VAL A 59 6.75 -0.11 -1.74
N ILE A 60 5.86 0.51 -2.49
CA ILE A 60 4.46 0.12 -2.63
C ILE A 60 4.31 -0.61 -3.96
N LEU A 61 3.62 -1.75 -3.93
CA LEU A 61 3.37 -2.59 -5.10
C LEU A 61 1.91 -3.01 -5.16
N THR A 62 1.41 -3.26 -6.37
CA THR A 62 0.05 -3.75 -6.60
C THR A 62 0.05 -5.06 -7.36
N ARG A 63 -1.01 -5.85 -7.15
CA ARG A 63 -1.42 -6.96 -8.02
C ARG A 63 -2.91 -6.82 -8.31
N ILE A 64 -3.24 -6.82 -9.60
CA ILE A 64 -4.63 -6.85 -10.08
C ILE A 64 -4.80 -8.17 -10.82
N ASP A 65 -5.91 -8.86 -10.59
CA ASP A 65 -6.22 -10.08 -11.32
C ASP A 65 -6.48 -9.80 -12.82
N ALA A 66 -6.39 -10.84 -13.64
CA ALA A 66 -6.53 -10.71 -15.10
C ALA A 66 -7.87 -10.10 -15.54
N ASN A 67 -8.90 -10.24 -14.73
CA ASN A 67 -10.26 -9.77 -15.03
C ASN A 67 -10.53 -8.36 -14.47
N GLY A 68 -9.63 -7.83 -13.62
CA GLY A 68 -9.85 -6.58 -12.91
C GLY A 68 -10.95 -6.68 -11.83
N LYS A 69 -11.21 -7.88 -11.31
CA LYS A 69 -12.26 -8.11 -10.30
C LYS A 69 -11.71 -8.12 -8.88
N ALA A 70 -10.41 -8.32 -8.71
CA ALA A 70 -9.74 -8.23 -7.42
C ALA A 70 -8.34 -7.62 -7.55
N GLY A 71 -7.85 -7.06 -6.47
CA GLY A 71 -6.51 -6.52 -6.41
C GLY A 71 -6.04 -6.29 -4.99
N VAL A 72 -4.71 -6.23 -4.84
CA VAL A 72 -4.05 -5.89 -3.59
C VAL A 72 -3.07 -4.74 -3.81
N LEU A 73 -2.90 -3.94 -2.78
CA LEU A 73 -1.88 -2.91 -2.63
C LEU A 73 -1.10 -3.23 -1.37
N ILE A 74 0.20 -3.41 -1.48
CA ILE A 74 1.09 -3.70 -0.34
C ILE A 74 2.11 -2.59 -0.16
N GLU A 75 2.53 -2.36 1.08
CA GLU A 75 3.67 -1.52 1.43
C GLU A 75 4.68 -2.33 2.23
N VAL A 76 5.93 -2.32 1.74
CA VAL A 76 7.06 -2.94 2.41
C VAL A 76 8.14 -1.89 2.64
N ASN A 77 8.48 -1.67 3.91
CA ASN A 77 9.48 -0.69 4.31
C ASN A 77 10.85 -1.33 4.54
N CYS A 78 11.89 -0.50 4.40
CA CYS A 78 13.30 -0.80 4.70
C CYS A 78 13.99 0.44 5.28
N GLU A 79 15.23 0.30 5.76
CA GLU A 79 15.96 1.40 6.38
C GLU A 79 16.46 2.41 5.32
N THR A 80 16.91 1.93 4.13
CA THR A 80 17.55 2.78 3.11
C THR A 80 16.92 2.66 1.72
N ASP A 81 17.06 3.72 0.93
CA ASP A 81 16.66 3.74 -0.48
C ASP A 81 17.56 2.84 -1.36
N PHE A 82 18.78 2.55 -0.92
CA PHE A 82 19.67 1.59 -1.59
C PHE A 82 19.08 0.17 -1.56
N VAL A 83 18.57 -0.27 -0.40
CA VAL A 83 17.90 -1.57 -0.28
C VAL A 83 16.58 -1.55 -1.07
N ALA A 84 15.80 -0.48 -0.99
CA ALA A 84 14.56 -0.35 -1.76
C ALA A 84 14.76 -0.54 -3.28
N LYS A 85 15.93 -0.15 -3.82
CA LYS A 85 16.29 -0.29 -5.24
C LYS A 85 17.02 -1.59 -5.58
N ASN A 86 17.37 -2.41 -4.59
CA ASN A 86 18.14 -3.64 -4.79
C ASN A 86 17.28 -4.72 -5.46
N ASP A 87 17.85 -5.46 -6.41
CA ASP A 87 17.13 -6.51 -7.15
C ASP A 87 16.57 -7.61 -6.24
N ASN A 88 17.29 -7.99 -5.17
CA ASN A 88 16.82 -9.00 -4.20
C ASN A 88 15.61 -8.49 -3.42
N PHE A 89 15.58 -7.18 -3.05
CA PHE A 89 14.43 -6.58 -2.42
C PHE A 89 13.25 -6.51 -3.39
N GLN A 90 13.49 -6.11 -4.64
CA GLN A 90 12.45 -6.09 -5.67
C GLN A 90 11.88 -7.49 -5.94
N ALA A 91 12.70 -8.53 -6.01
CA ALA A 91 12.25 -9.90 -6.12
C ALA A 91 11.41 -10.35 -4.92
N PHE A 92 11.87 -10.00 -3.71
CA PHE A 92 11.16 -10.29 -2.46
C PHE A 92 9.75 -9.67 -2.42
N ILE A 93 9.63 -8.36 -2.70
CA ILE A 93 8.32 -7.69 -2.64
C ILE A 93 7.37 -8.18 -3.74
N ASN A 94 7.89 -8.56 -4.91
CA ASN A 94 7.09 -9.16 -5.97
C ASN A 94 6.53 -10.52 -5.54
N GLU A 95 7.38 -11.40 -4.99
CA GLU A 95 6.96 -12.70 -4.46
C GLU A 95 5.91 -12.53 -3.33
N LEU A 96 6.17 -11.61 -2.39
CA LEU A 96 5.24 -11.29 -1.31
C LEU A 96 3.88 -10.84 -1.84
N ALA A 97 3.86 -9.93 -2.81
CA ALA A 97 2.62 -9.42 -3.40
C ALA A 97 1.83 -10.55 -4.10
N ASP A 98 2.51 -11.46 -4.80
CA ASP A 98 1.88 -12.58 -5.47
C ASP A 98 1.22 -13.54 -4.46
N VAL A 99 1.92 -13.86 -3.36
CA VAL A 99 1.40 -14.74 -2.30
C VAL A 99 0.23 -14.08 -1.57
N VAL A 100 0.33 -12.80 -1.21
CA VAL A 100 -0.77 -12.06 -0.56
C VAL A 100 -1.98 -11.97 -1.47
N ALA A 101 -1.80 -11.69 -2.77
CA ALA A 101 -2.90 -11.63 -3.73
C ALA A 101 -3.63 -12.99 -3.85
N ALA A 102 -2.89 -14.09 -3.87
CA ALA A 102 -3.44 -15.44 -4.00
C ALA A 102 -4.07 -15.96 -2.71
N SER A 103 -3.66 -15.46 -1.54
CA SER A 103 -4.06 -16.02 -0.23
C SER A 103 -5.52 -15.79 0.13
N GLY A 104 -6.12 -14.72 -0.37
CA GLY A 104 -7.45 -14.31 0.06
C GLY A 104 -7.51 -13.67 1.45
N ALA A 105 -6.39 -13.39 2.09
CA ALA A 105 -6.36 -12.74 3.40
C ALA A 105 -6.97 -11.34 3.35
N ASP A 106 -7.75 -10.99 4.38
CA ASP A 106 -8.42 -9.69 4.50
C ASP A 106 -7.86 -8.84 5.65
N THR A 107 -7.05 -9.43 6.54
CA THR A 107 -6.37 -8.70 7.63
C THR A 107 -4.86 -8.90 7.55
N HIS A 108 -4.11 -7.96 8.12
CA HIS A 108 -2.66 -8.00 8.13
C HIS A 108 -2.14 -9.24 8.87
N GLU A 109 -2.75 -9.58 10.02
CA GLU A 109 -2.42 -10.78 10.80
C GLU A 109 -2.67 -12.06 10.00
N ALA A 110 -3.80 -12.12 9.29
CA ALA A 110 -4.10 -13.26 8.42
C ALA A 110 -3.11 -13.38 7.28
N ALA A 111 -2.69 -12.25 6.68
CA ALA A 111 -1.67 -12.24 5.63
C ALA A 111 -0.32 -12.74 6.13
N LEU A 112 0.13 -12.28 7.32
CA LEU A 112 1.39 -12.75 7.93
C LEU A 112 1.37 -14.25 8.24
N ALA A 113 0.21 -14.81 8.57
CA ALA A 113 0.03 -16.23 8.90
C ALA A 113 -0.09 -17.14 7.66
N VAL A 114 -0.18 -16.59 6.45
CA VAL A 114 -0.27 -17.38 5.21
C VAL A 114 0.96 -18.28 5.06
N ALA A 115 0.71 -19.56 4.80
CA ALA A 115 1.79 -20.53 4.54
C ALA A 115 2.56 -20.17 3.27
N HIS A 116 3.88 -20.10 3.37
CA HIS A 116 4.77 -19.78 2.27
C HIS A 116 6.08 -20.55 2.44
N LYS A 117 6.46 -21.34 1.41
CA LYS A 117 7.63 -22.23 1.46
C LYS A 117 7.60 -23.10 2.73
N ASP A 118 8.66 -23.07 3.53
CA ASP A 118 8.79 -23.88 4.75
C ASP A 118 8.28 -23.17 6.01
N GLY A 119 7.51 -22.08 5.86
CA GLY A 119 7.01 -21.29 7.00
C GLY A 119 5.79 -20.45 6.66
N THR A 120 5.75 -19.26 7.21
CA THR A 120 4.72 -18.26 6.97
C THR A 120 5.28 -17.06 6.22
N ILE A 121 4.42 -16.12 5.78
CA ILE A 121 4.86 -14.82 5.27
C ILE A 121 5.68 -14.07 6.33
N ASP A 122 5.31 -14.13 7.61
CA ASP A 122 6.08 -13.53 8.70
C ASP A 122 7.49 -14.09 8.79
N ASP A 123 7.64 -15.42 8.70
CA ASP A 123 8.95 -16.07 8.63
C ASP A 123 9.74 -15.64 7.39
N PHE A 124 9.08 -15.52 6.26
CA PHE A 124 9.70 -15.09 5.00
C PHE A 124 10.25 -13.67 5.10
N VAL A 125 9.48 -12.72 5.67
CA VAL A 125 9.95 -11.36 5.92
C VAL A 125 11.17 -11.37 6.85
N LYS A 126 11.13 -12.10 7.96
CA LYS A 126 12.24 -12.22 8.92
C LYS A 126 13.52 -12.80 8.28
N LEU A 127 13.39 -13.79 7.40
CA LEU A 127 14.53 -14.30 6.64
C LEU A 127 15.15 -13.23 5.75
N LYS A 128 14.33 -12.39 5.11
CA LYS A 128 14.80 -11.29 4.26
C LYS A 128 15.48 -10.17 5.05
N VAL A 129 15.06 -9.90 6.29
CA VAL A 129 15.79 -9.00 7.21
C VAL A 129 17.23 -9.45 7.42
N ILE A 130 17.48 -10.76 7.49
CA ILE A 130 18.81 -11.31 7.69
C ILE A 130 19.64 -11.22 6.42
N GLU A 131 19.02 -11.56 5.28
CA GLU A 131 19.68 -11.58 3.97
C GLU A 131 20.13 -10.18 3.57
N MET A 132 19.28 -9.16 3.77
CA MET A 132 19.56 -7.78 3.37
C MET A 132 20.30 -6.96 4.45
N GLY A 133 20.28 -7.44 5.70
CA GLY A 133 20.97 -6.77 6.80
C GLY A 133 20.27 -5.55 7.37
N GLU A 134 19.10 -5.18 6.87
CA GLU A 134 18.26 -4.07 7.33
C GLU A 134 16.97 -4.55 7.98
N ASN A 135 16.32 -3.68 8.76
CA ASN A 135 14.94 -3.88 9.19
C ASN A 135 14.02 -3.80 7.98
N LEU A 136 13.28 -4.87 7.71
CA LEU A 136 12.26 -4.93 6.67
C LEU A 136 10.91 -5.17 7.34
N GLN A 137 9.90 -4.42 6.91
CA GLN A 137 8.57 -4.52 7.48
C GLN A 137 7.54 -4.66 6.36
N PHE A 138 6.78 -5.74 6.38
CA PHE A 138 5.50 -5.77 5.68
C PHE A 138 4.53 -4.91 6.46
N ARG A 139 4.51 -3.59 6.17
CA ARG A 139 3.87 -2.57 7.01
C ARG A 139 2.37 -2.65 6.99
N ARG A 140 1.79 -2.73 5.79
CA ARG A 140 0.35 -2.76 5.57
C ARG A 140 -0.01 -3.29 4.18
N PHE A 141 -1.25 -3.69 4.03
CA PHE A 141 -1.81 -3.97 2.71
C PHE A 141 -3.31 -3.63 2.69
N ALA A 142 -3.85 -3.52 1.49
CA ALA A 142 -5.28 -3.45 1.26
C ALA A 142 -5.65 -4.43 0.16
N ARG A 143 -6.82 -5.06 0.31
CA ARG A 143 -7.41 -5.94 -0.66
C ARG A 143 -8.78 -5.43 -1.06
N PHE A 144 -9.01 -5.30 -2.36
CA PHE A 144 -10.33 -5.03 -2.91
C PHE A 144 -10.76 -6.20 -3.78
N ALA A 145 -12.02 -6.59 -3.63
CA ALA A 145 -12.72 -7.48 -4.54
C ALA A 145 -14.04 -6.82 -4.92
N VAL A 146 -14.37 -6.83 -6.18
CA VAL A 146 -15.57 -6.17 -6.70
C VAL A 146 -16.82 -6.85 -6.16
N ALA A 147 -17.69 -6.06 -5.52
CA ALA A 147 -19.03 -6.51 -5.16
C ALA A 147 -19.99 -6.24 -6.33
N GLY A 148 -20.37 -7.27 -7.07
CA GLY A 148 -21.21 -7.16 -8.25
C GLY A 148 -20.45 -6.73 -9.52
N GLU A 149 -21.03 -5.82 -10.33
CA GLU A 149 -20.37 -5.35 -11.54
C GLU A 149 -19.44 -4.17 -11.26
N GLY A 150 -18.33 -4.10 -12.01
CA GLY A 150 -17.30 -3.08 -11.86
C GLY A 150 -15.89 -3.60 -12.05
N VAL A 151 -14.91 -2.78 -11.68
CA VAL A 151 -13.49 -3.11 -11.73
C VAL A 151 -12.75 -2.61 -10.51
N VAL A 152 -11.68 -3.32 -10.16
CA VAL A 152 -10.59 -2.82 -9.33
C VAL A 152 -9.47 -2.36 -10.26
N ALA A 153 -8.93 -1.20 -10.01
CA ALA A 153 -7.78 -0.66 -10.72
C ALA A 153 -6.76 -0.08 -9.76
N SER A 154 -5.52 0.04 -10.23
CA SER A 154 -4.42 0.55 -9.41
C SER A 154 -3.49 1.46 -10.21
N TYR A 155 -2.74 2.27 -9.48
CA TYR A 155 -1.67 3.09 -10.03
C TYR A 155 -0.51 3.17 -9.05
N ILE A 156 0.69 3.02 -9.59
CA ILE A 156 1.95 3.20 -8.84
C ILE A 156 2.67 4.42 -9.39
N HIS A 157 3.06 5.32 -8.50
CA HIS A 157 3.74 6.56 -8.82
C HIS A 157 5.15 6.60 -8.22
N LEU A 158 6.07 7.34 -8.87
CA LEU A 158 7.46 7.57 -8.42
C LEU A 158 8.20 6.28 -8.03
N GLY A 159 8.08 5.24 -8.88
CA GLY A 159 8.82 3.99 -8.65
C GLY A 159 8.42 3.26 -7.37
N GLY A 160 7.15 3.35 -6.96
CA GLY A 160 6.66 2.68 -5.76
C GLY A 160 6.60 3.55 -4.51
N LYS A 161 6.79 4.88 -4.63
CA LYS A 161 6.66 5.77 -3.46
C LYS A 161 5.22 6.10 -3.11
N VAL A 162 4.31 6.07 -4.09
CA VAL A 162 2.87 6.22 -3.89
C VAL A 162 2.14 5.13 -4.65
N GLY A 163 1.12 4.56 -4.05
CA GLY A 163 0.24 3.58 -4.66
C GLY A 163 -1.22 3.86 -4.37
N VAL A 164 -2.07 3.56 -5.34
CA VAL A 164 -3.52 3.72 -5.26
C VAL A 164 -4.20 2.42 -5.68
N LEU A 165 -5.23 2.05 -4.96
CA LEU A 165 -6.19 1.02 -5.33
C LEU A 165 -7.59 1.63 -5.28
N ILE A 166 -8.41 1.40 -6.31
CA ILE A 166 -9.78 1.92 -6.41
C ILE A 166 -10.73 0.81 -6.86
N GLU A 167 -11.95 0.84 -6.35
CA GLU A 167 -13.06 0.03 -6.84
C GLU A 167 -14.13 0.95 -7.45
N VAL A 168 -14.40 0.76 -8.74
CA VAL A 168 -15.46 1.49 -9.46
C VAL A 168 -16.52 0.50 -9.93
N GLY A 169 -17.73 0.73 -9.44
CA GLY A 169 -18.92 -0.05 -9.79
C GLY A 169 -19.61 0.46 -11.05
N THR A 170 -20.21 -0.48 -11.76
CA THR A 170 -21.13 -0.25 -12.90
C THR A 170 -22.43 -0.97 -12.62
N THR A 171 -23.50 -0.66 -13.36
CA THR A 171 -24.75 -1.45 -13.33
C THR A 171 -24.83 -2.46 -14.47
N LYS A 172 -23.99 -2.28 -15.50
CA LYS A 172 -23.92 -3.13 -16.69
C LYS A 172 -22.56 -3.84 -16.78
N PRO A 173 -22.54 -5.16 -16.95
CA PRO A 173 -21.30 -5.92 -17.05
C PRO A 173 -20.44 -5.51 -18.28
N GLU A 174 -21.08 -5.17 -19.40
CA GLU A 174 -20.40 -4.78 -20.63
C GLU A 174 -19.60 -3.47 -20.48
N THR A 175 -20.06 -2.52 -19.65
CA THR A 175 -19.36 -1.26 -19.41
C THR A 175 -17.98 -1.51 -18.81
N ALA A 176 -17.87 -2.40 -17.82
CA ALA A 176 -16.62 -2.75 -17.15
C ALA A 176 -15.57 -3.38 -18.10
N GLY A 177 -16.02 -3.97 -19.19
CA GLY A 177 -15.17 -4.56 -20.24
C GLY A 177 -14.59 -3.56 -21.23
N THR A 178 -15.16 -2.34 -21.34
CA THR A 178 -14.76 -1.38 -22.38
C THR A 178 -13.41 -0.72 -22.09
N PRO A 179 -12.55 -0.53 -23.10
CA PRO A 179 -11.31 0.23 -22.95
C PRO A 179 -11.54 1.65 -22.43
N ALA A 180 -12.54 2.36 -22.95
CA ALA A 180 -12.85 3.74 -22.57
C ALA A 180 -13.19 3.87 -21.07
N PHE A 181 -13.93 2.92 -20.50
CA PHE A 181 -14.19 2.89 -19.06
C PHE A 181 -12.92 2.61 -18.27
N ARG A 182 -12.10 1.65 -18.68
CA ARG A 182 -10.81 1.34 -18.00
C ARG A 182 -9.84 2.52 -18.03
N ASP A 183 -9.77 3.25 -19.13
CA ASP A 183 -8.95 4.47 -19.23
C ASP A 183 -9.47 5.56 -18.28
N PHE A 184 -10.78 5.74 -18.19
CA PHE A 184 -11.38 6.66 -17.23
C PHE A 184 -11.07 6.27 -15.78
N VAL A 185 -11.19 4.98 -15.41
CA VAL A 185 -10.84 4.50 -14.06
C VAL A 185 -9.35 4.70 -13.77
N LYS A 186 -8.48 4.51 -14.78
CA LYS A 186 -7.05 4.82 -14.66
C LYS A 186 -6.82 6.31 -14.38
N ASP A 187 -7.54 7.20 -15.04
CA ASP A 187 -7.45 8.64 -14.78
C ASP A 187 -7.90 9.01 -13.36
N LEU A 188 -8.89 8.30 -12.81
CA LEU A 188 -9.27 8.44 -11.39
C LEU A 188 -8.14 8.00 -10.45
N THR A 189 -7.41 6.92 -10.75
CA THR A 189 -6.27 6.51 -9.92
C THR A 189 -5.13 7.52 -9.95
N LEU A 190 -4.86 8.12 -11.10
CA LEU A 190 -3.90 9.21 -11.25
C LEU A 190 -4.31 10.44 -10.43
N HIS A 191 -5.60 10.82 -10.49
CA HIS A 191 -6.16 11.90 -9.71
C HIS A 191 -5.95 11.67 -8.21
N ILE A 192 -6.33 10.49 -7.68
CA ILE A 192 -6.17 10.13 -6.27
C ILE A 192 -4.70 10.19 -5.84
N ALA A 193 -3.79 9.68 -6.67
CA ALA A 193 -2.36 9.73 -6.38
C ALA A 193 -1.84 11.16 -6.22
N ALA A 194 -2.30 12.08 -7.09
CA ALA A 194 -1.86 13.47 -7.12
C ALA A 194 -2.54 14.34 -6.05
N SER A 195 -3.87 14.17 -5.86
CA SER A 195 -4.69 15.07 -5.04
C SER A 195 -4.83 14.63 -3.58
N ASN A 196 -4.41 13.40 -3.24
CA ASN A 196 -4.43 12.84 -1.87
C ASN A 196 -5.73 13.09 -1.11
N PRO A 197 -6.90 12.71 -1.63
CA PRO A 197 -8.16 12.88 -0.94
C PRO A 197 -8.17 12.09 0.38
N LYS A 198 -8.86 12.63 1.39
CA LYS A 198 -8.95 12.05 2.73
C LYS A 198 -10.17 11.14 2.89
N GLY A 199 -11.16 11.29 2.01
CA GLY A 199 -12.38 10.49 1.98
C GLY A 199 -13.05 10.58 0.61
N LEU A 200 -14.04 9.72 0.37
CA LEU A 200 -14.85 9.75 -0.85
C LEU A 200 -15.80 10.97 -0.83
N GLY A 201 -16.54 11.12 0.27
CA GLY A 201 -17.42 12.23 0.56
C GLY A 201 -17.12 12.86 1.92
N ARG A 202 -17.94 13.82 2.34
CA ARG A 202 -17.77 14.53 3.63
C ARG A 202 -17.98 13.61 4.83
N GLU A 203 -18.83 12.61 4.68
CA GLU A 203 -19.16 11.60 5.69
C GLU A 203 -17.98 10.69 6.03
N ASP A 204 -17.01 10.58 5.12
CA ASP A 204 -15.79 9.75 5.30
C ASP A 204 -14.66 10.50 6.00
N ILE A 205 -14.80 11.83 6.15
CA ILE A 205 -13.77 12.61 6.86
C ILE A 205 -13.96 12.43 8.36
N ALA A 206 -12.89 12.03 9.05
CA ALA A 206 -12.92 11.84 10.49
C ALA A 206 -13.43 13.09 11.20
N PRO A 207 -14.45 12.98 12.09
CA PRO A 207 -15.02 14.14 12.79
C PRO A 207 -13.98 14.96 13.54
N GLU A 208 -12.98 14.30 14.11
CA GLU A 208 -11.86 14.92 14.84
C GLU A 208 -11.03 15.83 13.92
N LEU A 209 -10.81 15.41 12.67
CA LEU A 209 -10.11 16.22 11.69
C LEU A 209 -10.94 17.45 11.29
N VAL A 210 -12.25 17.27 11.10
CA VAL A 210 -13.18 18.38 10.77
C VAL A 210 -13.21 19.42 11.88
N GLU A 211 -13.32 19.00 13.15
CA GLU A 211 -13.31 19.93 14.29
C GLU A 211 -11.95 20.60 14.48
N SER A 212 -10.85 19.86 14.33
CA SER A 212 -9.51 20.44 14.38
C SER A 212 -9.32 21.54 13.33
N GLU A 213 -9.75 21.32 12.10
CA GLU A 213 -9.67 22.33 11.03
C GLU A 213 -10.57 23.56 11.31
N LYS A 214 -11.78 23.33 11.84
CA LYS A 214 -12.65 24.44 12.26
C LYS A 214 -11.98 25.30 13.34
N ASP A 215 -11.37 24.67 14.34
CA ASP A 215 -10.72 25.40 15.43
C ASP A 215 -9.49 26.18 14.92
N ILE A 216 -8.68 25.59 14.03
CA ILE A 216 -7.57 26.29 13.37
C ILE A 216 -8.11 27.53 12.61
N PHE A 217 -9.17 27.37 11.84
CA PHE A 217 -9.76 28.51 11.11
C PHE A 217 -10.38 29.57 12.04
N ARG A 218 -10.99 29.17 13.16
CA ARG A 218 -11.51 30.12 14.17
C ARG A 218 -10.38 30.96 14.78
N VAL A 219 -9.28 30.32 15.18
CA VAL A 219 -8.11 31.04 15.70
C VAL A 219 -7.57 32.04 14.69
N GLN A 220 -7.35 31.61 13.44
CA GLN A 220 -6.90 32.48 12.37
C GLN A 220 -7.85 33.66 12.10
N LEU A 221 -9.15 33.44 12.19
CA LEU A 221 -10.16 34.47 11.96
C LEU A 221 -10.30 35.43 13.14
N ALA A 222 -10.11 34.96 14.38
CA ALA A 222 -10.15 35.82 15.57
C ALA A 222 -9.08 36.93 15.52
N GLU A 223 -7.89 36.63 14.97
CA GLU A 223 -6.81 37.59 14.78
C GLU A 223 -7.15 38.71 13.79
N THR A 224 -8.19 38.53 12.96
CA THR A 224 -8.62 39.55 11.98
C THR A 224 -9.43 40.66 12.57
N GLY A 225 -9.84 40.60 13.86
CA GLY A 225 -10.66 41.62 14.55
C GLY A 225 -12.10 41.77 14.03
N LYS A 226 -12.60 40.79 13.23
CA LYS A 226 -13.95 40.82 12.66
C LYS A 226 -15.01 40.46 13.72
N PRO A 227 -16.25 40.95 13.55
CA PRO A 227 -17.37 40.54 14.40
C PRO A 227 -17.59 39.01 14.34
N ALA A 228 -18.03 38.42 15.47
CA ALA A 228 -18.24 37.00 15.60
C ALA A 228 -19.17 36.41 14.50
N GLU A 229 -20.26 37.12 14.19
CA GLU A 229 -21.21 36.72 13.13
C GLU A 229 -20.53 36.65 11.74
N MET A 230 -19.62 37.56 11.46
CA MET A 230 -18.86 37.56 10.21
C MET A 230 -17.82 36.41 10.19
N ILE A 231 -17.20 36.12 11.34
CA ILE A 231 -16.27 34.99 11.48
C ILE A 231 -16.99 33.70 11.16
N GLU A 232 -18.16 33.43 11.68
CA GLU A 232 -18.95 32.20 11.42
C GLU A 232 -19.30 32.07 9.91
N LYS A 233 -19.70 33.18 9.25
CA LYS A 233 -19.99 33.18 7.81
C LYS A 233 -18.71 32.81 6.97
N ILE A 234 -17.57 33.38 7.35
CA ILE A 234 -16.29 33.09 6.68
C ILE A 234 -15.86 31.64 6.96
N LEU A 235 -16.08 31.15 8.19
CA LEU A 235 -15.78 29.77 8.56
C LEU A 235 -16.52 28.76 7.68
N VAL A 236 -17.82 28.97 7.42
CA VAL A 236 -18.58 28.12 6.49
C VAL A 236 -17.93 28.05 5.11
N GLY A 237 -17.47 29.19 4.56
CA GLY A 237 -16.77 29.24 3.29
C GLY A 237 -15.42 28.51 3.31
N LYS A 238 -14.64 28.70 4.39
CA LYS A 238 -13.36 28.00 4.58
C LYS A 238 -13.57 26.47 4.70
N MET A 239 -14.57 26.03 5.46
CA MET A 239 -14.90 24.62 5.56
C MET A 239 -15.39 24.02 4.23
N SER A 240 -16.15 24.78 3.45
CA SER A 240 -16.54 24.34 2.11
C SER A 240 -15.32 24.12 1.22
N LYS A 241 -14.32 25.01 1.28
CA LYS A 241 -13.06 24.84 0.56
C LYS A 241 -12.27 23.64 1.06
N PHE A 242 -12.17 23.45 2.38
CA PHE A 242 -11.54 22.27 2.98
C PHE A 242 -12.13 20.96 2.44
N PHE A 243 -13.47 20.86 2.39
CA PHE A 243 -14.14 19.68 1.83
C PHE A 243 -13.88 19.52 0.33
N ALA A 244 -13.90 20.61 -0.44
CA ALA A 244 -13.57 20.59 -1.86
C ALA A 244 -12.12 20.13 -2.14
N GLU A 245 -11.21 20.32 -1.20
CA GLU A 245 -9.82 19.85 -1.28
C GLU A 245 -9.62 18.44 -0.71
N SER A 246 -10.46 18.02 0.25
CA SER A 246 -10.29 16.76 1.01
C SER A 246 -11.18 15.60 0.52
N CYS A 247 -12.37 15.90 -0.06
CA CYS A 247 -13.31 14.88 -0.50
C CYS A 247 -13.13 14.59 -2.00
N LEU A 248 -12.84 13.34 -2.36
CA LEU A 248 -12.59 12.92 -3.74
C LEU A 248 -13.69 13.40 -4.70
N LEU A 249 -14.95 13.24 -4.34
CA LEU A 249 -16.08 13.60 -5.20
C LEU A 249 -16.25 15.12 -5.39
N GLU A 250 -15.73 15.94 -4.47
CA GLU A 250 -15.79 17.40 -4.54
C GLU A 250 -14.54 18.04 -5.15
N GLN A 251 -13.45 17.29 -5.27
CA GLN A 251 -12.21 17.77 -5.90
C GLN A 251 -12.42 18.06 -7.38
N GLY A 252 -11.79 19.14 -7.89
CA GLY A 252 -11.66 19.37 -9.33
C GLY A 252 -10.83 18.27 -9.98
N PHE A 253 -11.32 17.69 -11.06
CA PHE A 253 -10.66 16.55 -11.69
C PHE A 253 -9.30 16.96 -12.30
N VAL A 254 -8.27 16.17 -12.09
CA VAL A 254 -6.88 16.53 -12.43
C VAL A 254 -6.67 16.90 -13.90
N ARG A 255 -7.47 16.36 -14.83
CA ARG A 255 -7.40 16.69 -16.27
C ARG A 255 -8.34 17.80 -16.68
N ASP A 256 -9.31 18.14 -15.84
CA ASP A 256 -10.29 19.20 -16.06
C ASP A 256 -10.69 19.81 -14.71
N PRO A 257 -9.86 20.71 -14.14
CA PRO A 257 -10.06 21.25 -12.79
C PRO A 257 -11.35 22.04 -12.58
N ASP A 258 -11.99 22.47 -13.65
CA ASP A 258 -13.28 23.18 -13.59
C ASP A 258 -14.47 22.21 -13.39
N THR A 259 -14.23 20.92 -13.61
CA THR A 259 -15.24 19.86 -13.44
C THR A 259 -14.88 19.00 -12.22
N THR A 260 -15.82 18.84 -11.27
CA THR A 260 -15.59 17.97 -10.11
C THR A 260 -15.55 16.49 -10.52
N VAL A 261 -14.86 15.66 -9.72
CA VAL A 261 -14.85 14.19 -9.92
C VAL A 261 -16.28 13.64 -9.97
N LYS A 262 -17.18 14.14 -9.12
CA LYS A 262 -18.61 13.77 -9.14
C LYS A 262 -19.25 14.09 -10.48
N ALA A 263 -19.11 15.31 -10.99
CA ALA A 263 -19.69 15.74 -12.26
C ALA A 263 -19.08 14.95 -13.42
N MET A 264 -17.78 14.63 -13.35
CA MET A 264 -17.11 13.78 -14.35
C MET A 264 -17.67 12.35 -14.35
N LEU A 265 -17.90 11.74 -13.18
CA LEU A 265 -18.56 10.43 -13.06
C LEU A 265 -19.96 10.42 -13.69
N GLU A 266 -20.77 11.45 -13.40
CA GLU A 266 -22.12 11.58 -13.96
C GLU A 266 -22.09 11.76 -15.48
N SER A 267 -21.14 12.55 -15.98
CA SER A 267 -20.94 12.76 -17.43
C SER A 267 -20.54 11.45 -18.12
N LYS A 268 -19.57 10.74 -17.58
CA LYS A 268 -19.13 9.44 -18.10
C LYS A 268 -20.21 8.37 -17.98
N GLY A 269 -20.99 8.39 -16.92
CA GLY A 269 -22.15 7.52 -16.79
C GLY A 269 -23.16 7.72 -17.93
N LYS A 270 -23.46 8.96 -18.31
CA LYS A 270 -24.32 9.28 -19.47
C LYS A 270 -23.71 8.81 -20.78
N GLU A 271 -22.39 9.02 -20.96
CA GLU A 271 -21.66 8.57 -22.17
C GLU A 271 -21.74 7.03 -22.35
N PHE A 272 -21.59 6.27 -21.25
CA PHE A 272 -21.70 4.82 -21.27
C PHE A 272 -23.14 4.30 -21.15
N ALA A 273 -24.12 5.19 -21.02
CA ALA A 273 -25.51 4.85 -20.71
C ALA A 273 -25.63 3.91 -19.48
N ASP A 274 -24.84 4.19 -18.45
CA ASP A 274 -24.71 3.38 -17.23
C ASP A 274 -24.63 4.29 -15.98
N THR A 275 -24.74 3.71 -14.80
CA THR A 275 -24.47 4.40 -13.54
C THR A 275 -23.11 3.97 -13.01
N LEU A 276 -22.21 4.94 -12.86
CA LEU A 276 -20.88 4.72 -12.35
C LEU A 276 -20.80 5.17 -10.88
N THR A 277 -20.14 4.36 -10.06
CA THR A 277 -19.97 4.67 -8.63
C THR A 277 -18.55 4.33 -8.17
N ILE A 278 -17.83 5.29 -7.64
CA ILE A 278 -16.62 4.96 -6.85
C ILE A 278 -17.12 4.39 -5.53
N ARG A 279 -16.84 3.09 -5.29
CA ARG A 279 -17.26 2.42 -4.05
C ARG A 279 -16.30 2.66 -2.92
N ARG A 280 -15.01 2.62 -3.22
CA ARG A 280 -13.91 2.86 -2.28
C ARG A 280 -12.60 3.09 -3.01
N PHE A 281 -11.69 3.70 -2.33
CA PHE A 281 -10.29 3.80 -2.73
C PHE A 281 -9.39 3.71 -1.50
N ILE A 282 -8.13 3.44 -1.73
CA ILE A 282 -7.06 3.60 -0.75
C ILE A 282 -5.82 4.15 -1.44
N ARG A 283 -5.10 5.00 -0.75
CA ARG A 283 -3.81 5.54 -1.16
C ARG A 283 -2.79 5.28 -0.06
N PHE A 284 -1.68 4.68 -0.42
CA PHE A 284 -0.50 4.59 0.44
C PHE A 284 0.58 5.51 -0.10
N ALA A 285 1.37 6.09 0.81
CA ALA A 285 2.64 6.70 0.47
C ALA A 285 3.69 6.21 1.47
N VAL A 286 4.88 5.93 0.98
CA VAL A 286 5.99 5.42 1.80
C VAL A 286 6.35 6.46 2.84
N GLY A 287 6.40 6.05 4.10
CA GLY A 287 6.74 6.91 5.23
C GLY A 287 5.55 7.67 5.87
N GLU A 288 4.30 7.48 5.38
CA GLU A 288 3.07 8.00 6.01
C GLU A 288 2.51 7.07 7.08
#